data_7009c6deac03ff765731d23e0cb275c5
#
_entry.id   7009c6deac03ff765731d23e0cb275c5
#
_cell.length_a   1.000
_cell.length_b   1.000
_cell.length_c   1.000
_cell.angle_alpha   90.00
_cell.angle_beta   90.00
_cell.angle_gamma   90.00
#
_symmetry.space_group_name_H-M   'P 1'
#
loop_
_entity.id
_entity.type
_entity.pdbx_description
1 polymer ?
#
loop_
_entity_poly.entity_id
_entity_poly.type
_entity_poly.pdbx_seq_one_letter_code
_entity_poly.pdbx_strand_id
1 'polypeptide(L)'
;MAALGRLAIAAALVFAAITTTAAAETYPTHPVRLIVPFAAAGPTDVIARIVAQKLTDTWGQQVYTENMPGAGGNTGIAMVARARPDGYTILVVSTGFIVNPSMYAKLPYDPIKDFAPITLVAASPNVVSVNPSVPAKTLPELIS
;
A
#
# COMPACT_ATOMS: atom_id res chain seq x y z
N MET A 1 -1.63 -63.80 5.37
CA MET A 1 -0.96 -62.84 4.47
C MET A 1 -1.94 -61.94 3.72
N ALA A 2 -3.10 -62.38 3.27
CA ALA A 2 -4.08 -61.57 2.54
C ALA A 2 -4.71 -60.42 3.35
N ALA A 3 -4.83 -60.52 4.66
CA ALA A 3 -5.44 -59.52 5.52
C ALA A 3 -4.52 -58.29 5.73
N LEU A 4 -3.21 -58.51 5.87
CA LEU A 4 -2.22 -57.39 6.01
C LEU A 4 -2.10 -56.56 4.72
N GLY A 5 -2.19 -57.20 3.55
CA GLY A 5 -2.16 -56.50 2.27
C GLY A 5 -3.38 -55.59 2.05
N ARG A 6 -4.54 -56.01 2.49
CA ARG A 6 -5.77 -55.19 2.40
C ARG A 6 -5.76 -53.99 3.34
N LEU A 7 -5.16 -54.14 4.53
CA LEU A 7 -5.00 -53.03 5.48
C LEU A 7 -4.02 -51.96 4.97
N ALA A 8 -2.91 -52.36 4.33
CA ALA A 8 -1.93 -51.47 3.76
C ALA A 8 -2.48 -50.68 2.56
N ILE A 9 -3.30 -51.31 1.71
CA ILE A 9 -3.95 -50.64 0.57
C ILE A 9 -5.01 -49.62 1.08
N ALA A 10 -5.79 -49.96 2.10
CA ALA A 10 -6.76 -49.06 2.68
C ALA A 10 -6.08 -47.85 3.33
N ALA A 11 -4.96 -48.03 4.03
CA ALA A 11 -4.19 -46.93 4.62
C ALA A 11 -3.56 -46.03 3.55
N ALA A 12 -3.07 -46.57 2.44
CA ALA A 12 -2.52 -45.79 1.32
C ALA A 12 -3.60 -44.96 0.61
N LEU A 13 -4.82 -45.47 0.46
CA LEU A 13 -5.94 -44.73 -0.14
C LEU A 13 -6.45 -43.61 0.76
N VAL A 14 -6.42 -43.79 2.06
CA VAL A 14 -6.79 -42.70 3.03
C VAL A 14 -5.73 -41.62 3.03
N PHE A 15 -4.44 -41.94 2.90
CA PHE A 15 -3.36 -40.94 2.86
C PHE A 15 -3.35 -40.14 1.55
N ALA A 16 -3.75 -40.76 0.43
CA ALA A 16 -3.87 -40.07 -0.86
C ALA A 16 -5.05 -39.06 -0.94
N ALA A 17 -6.08 -39.23 -0.10
CA ALA A 17 -7.24 -38.37 -0.10
C ALA A 17 -7.05 -37.04 0.69
N ILE A 18 -5.93 -36.88 1.40
CA ILE A 18 -5.67 -35.69 2.25
C ILE A 18 -4.82 -34.63 1.52
N THR A 19 -4.37 -34.86 0.31
CA THR A 19 -3.75 -33.80 -0.50
C THR A 19 -4.83 -32.90 -1.09
N THR A 20 -5.56 -32.17 -0.26
CA THR A 20 -6.28 -30.98 -0.71
C THR A 20 -5.26 -29.97 -1.19
N THR A 21 -5.10 -29.87 -2.51
CA THR A 21 -4.44 -28.72 -3.11
C THR A 21 -5.20 -27.49 -2.64
N ALA A 22 -4.60 -26.73 -1.71
CA ALA A 22 -5.04 -25.38 -1.45
C ALA A 22 -4.89 -24.65 -2.78
N ALA A 23 -5.98 -24.49 -3.52
CA ALA A 23 -6.02 -23.62 -4.67
C ALA A 23 -5.67 -22.24 -4.11
N ALA A 24 -4.57 -21.66 -4.59
CA ALA A 24 -4.22 -20.30 -4.25
C ALA A 24 -5.41 -19.44 -4.66
N GLU A 25 -6.07 -18.82 -3.67
CA GLU A 25 -7.17 -17.90 -3.95
C GLU A 25 -6.65 -16.83 -4.91
N THR A 26 -7.34 -16.66 -6.04
CA THR A 26 -6.98 -15.63 -7.03
C THR A 26 -7.21 -14.27 -6.39
N TYR A 27 -6.12 -13.61 -6.00
CA TYR A 27 -6.18 -12.24 -5.48
C TYR A 27 -6.21 -11.24 -6.65
N PRO A 28 -7.04 -10.18 -6.58
CA PRO A 28 -8.10 -9.92 -5.59
C PRO A 28 -9.43 -10.59 -5.98
N THR A 29 -10.19 -11.08 -4.98
CA THR A 29 -11.53 -11.67 -5.18
C THR A 29 -12.67 -10.67 -4.98
N HIS A 30 -12.36 -9.49 -4.41
CA HIS A 30 -13.31 -8.40 -4.16
C HIS A 30 -12.60 -7.03 -4.28
N PRO A 31 -13.33 -5.90 -4.27
CA PRO A 31 -12.75 -4.59 -4.45
C PRO A 31 -11.63 -4.24 -3.46
N VAL A 32 -10.59 -3.58 -3.96
CA VAL A 32 -9.43 -3.11 -3.19
C VAL A 32 -9.54 -1.61 -2.92
N ARG A 33 -9.32 -1.19 -1.68
CA ARG A 33 -9.29 0.21 -1.27
C ARG A 33 -7.89 0.79 -1.41
N LEU A 34 -7.77 1.88 -2.14
CA LEU A 34 -6.53 2.65 -2.27
C LEU A 34 -6.67 3.96 -1.49
N ILE A 35 -6.09 4.01 -0.30
CA ILE A 35 -6.19 5.16 0.59
C ILE A 35 -5.16 6.22 0.21
N VAL A 36 -5.64 7.45 0.05
CA VAL A 36 -4.84 8.65 -0.18
C VAL A 36 -5.02 9.59 1.02
N PRO A 37 -4.01 9.79 1.88
CA PRO A 37 -4.14 10.58 3.11
C PRO A 37 -4.08 12.09 2.86
N PHE A 38 -4.50 12.53 1.68
CA PHE A 38 -4.49 13.93 1.25
C PHE A 38 -5.82 14.29 0.57
N ALA A 39 -6.04 15.59 0.39
CA ALA A 39 -7.23 16.09 -0.30
C ALA A 39 -7.30 15.57 -1.74
N ALA A 40 -8.51 15.38 -2.23
CA ALA A 40 -8.78 15.02 -3.61
C ALA A 40 -8.22 16.07 -4.58
N ALA A 41 -7.91 15.65 -5.80
CA ALA A 41 -7.32 16.44 -6.88
C ALA A 41 -5.90 16.98 -6.61
N GLY A 42 -5.25 16.60 -5.51
CA GLY A 42 -3.82 16.85 -5.29
C GLY A 42 -2.93 15.88 -6.11
N PRO A 43 -1.61 16.18 -6.20
CA PRO A 43 -0.70 15.35 -7.02
C PRO A 43 -0.72 13.86 -6.64
N THR A 44 -0.74 13.55 -5.35
CA THR A 44 -0.80 12.16 -4.86
C THR A 44 -2.12 11.48 -5.24
N ASP A 45 -3.23 12.20 -5.20
CA ASP A 45 -4.55 11.68 -5.59
C ASP A 45 -4.62 11.37 -7.09
N VAL A 46 -4.09 12.26 -7.93
CA VAL A 46 -4.02 12.05 -9.38
C VAL A 46 -3.22 10.79 -9.71
N ILE A 47 -2.04 10.62 -9.12
CA ILE A 47 -1.21 9.44 -9.31
C ILE A 47 -1.94 8.18 -8.82
N ALA A 48 -2.56 8.25 -7.63
CA ALA A 48 -3.30 7.13 -7.06
C ALA A 48 -4.46 6.68 -7.95
N ARG A 49 -5.19 7.61 -8.57
CA ARG A 49 -6.30 7.29 -9.50
C ARG A 49 -5.81 6.64 -10.79
N ILE A 50 -4.68 7.08 -11.33
CA ILE A 50 -4.06 6.44 -12.51
C ILE A 50 -3.67 4.99 -12.17
N VAL A 51 -3.07 4.78 -11.02
CA VAL A 51 -2.70 3.43 -10.53
C VAL A 51 -3.94 2.57 -10.30
N ALA A 52 -4.95 3.11 -9.61
CA ALA A 52 -6.19 2.41 -9.32
C ALA A 52 -6.89 1.93 -10.60
N GLN A 53 -6.96 2.81 -11.63
CA GLN A 53 -7.54 2.44 -12.91
C GLN A 53 -6.75 1.29 -13.57
N LYS A 54 -5.42 1.41 -13.60
CA LYS A 54 -4.57 0.38 -14.23
C LYS A 54 -4.64 -0.96 -13.51
N LEU A 55 -4.70 -0.95 -12.18
CA LEU A 55 -4.88 -2.15 -11.37
C LEU A 55 -6.26 -2.77 -11.60
N THR A 56 -7.31 -1.96 -11.69
CA THR A 56 -8.66 -2.41 -12.03
C THR A 56 -8.67 -3.15 -13.38
N ASP A 57 -8.06 -2.56 -14.41
CA ASP A 57 -7.97 -3.16 -15.74
C ASP A 57 -7.17 -4.47 -15.74
N THR A 58 -6.14 -4.54 -14.91
CA THR A 58 -5.23 -5.71 -14.84
C THR A 58 -5.81 -6.86 -14.04
N TRP A 59 -6.47 -6.56 -12.93
CA TRP A 59 -6.98 -7.56 -11.99
C TRP A 59 -8.42 -7.99 -12.28
N GLY A 60 -9.16 -7.22 -13.07
CA GLY A 60 -10.59 -7.46 -13.31
C GLY A 60 -11.46 -7.22 -12.07
N GLN A 61 -10.89 -6.64 -11.02
CA GLN A 61 -11.57 -6.27 -9.78
C GLN A 61 -11.41 -4.77 -9.55
N GLN A 62 -12.44 -4.14 -9.01
CA GLN A 62 -12.42 -2.70 -8.77
C GLN A 62 -11.34 -2.32 -7.74
N VAL A 63 -10.47 -1.37 -8.12
CA VAL A 63 -9.60 -0.64 -7.20
C VAL A 63 -10.11 0.79 -7.12
N TYR A 64 -10.50 1.24 -5.95
CA TYR A 64 -11.07 2.58 -5.78
C TYR A 64 -10.28 3.42 -4.78
N THR A 65 -10.12 4.70 -5.12
CA THR A 65 -9.44 5.68 -4.27
C THR A 65 -10.37 6.28 -3.24
N GLU A 66 -9.88 6.37 -2.01
CA GLU A 66 -10.56 7.04 -0.90
C GLU A 66 -9.62 8.07 -0.27
N ASN A 67 -10.06 9.34 -0.24
CA ASN A 67 -9.26 10.43 0.33
C ASN A 67 -9.55 10.57 1.82
N MET A 68 -8.49 10.53 2.64
CA MET A 68 -8.58 10.66 4.10
C MET A 68 -7.58 11.70 4.62
N PRO A 69 -7.81 13.00 4.36
CA PRO A 69 -6.90 14.07 4.76
C PRO A 69 -6.95 14.30 6.27
N GLY A 70 -5.92 14.99 6.79
CA GLY A 70 -5.85 15.45 8.17
C GLY A 70 -4.47 15.26 8.79
N ALA A 71 -4.04 16.20 9.62
CA ALA A 71 -2.78 16.18 10.38
C ALA A 71 -1.55 15.81 9.53
N GLY A 72 -1.38 16.44 8.36
CA GLY A 72 -0.27 16.13 7.46
C GLY A 72 -0.33 14.72 6.85
N GLY A 73 -1.51 14.12 6.76
CA GLY A 73 -1.73 12.76 6.29
C GLY A 73 -1.81 11.71 7.40
N ASN A 74 -1.42 12.07 8.63
CA ASN A 74 -1.35 11.11 9.74
C ASN A 74 -2.68 10.43 10.07
N THR A 75 -3.82 11.11 9.80
CA THR A 75 -5.16 10.52 10.01
C THR A 75 -5.39 9.30 9.10
N GLY A 76 -5.21 9.45 7.80
CA GLY A 76 -5.39 8.36 6.85
C GLY A 76 -4.34 7.25 7.02
N ILE A 77 -3.08 7.63 7.27
CA ILE A 77 -1.99 6.69 7.52
C ILE A 77 -2.30 5.81 8.75
N ALA A 78 -2.73 6.41 9.86
CA ALA A 78 -3.09 5.67 11.08
C ALA A 78 -4.29 4.74 10.89
N MET A 79 -5.22 5.08 10.01
CA MET A 79 -6.34 4.21 9.68
C MET A 79 -5.85 2.96 8.95
N VAL A 80 -4.93 3.12 7.98
CA VAL A 80 -4.36 1.98 7.24
C VAL A 80 -3.50 1.09 8.14
N ALA A 81 -2.71 1.67 9.05
CA ALA A 81 -1.92 0.91 10.03
C ALA A 81 -2.78 -0.03 10.91
N ARG A 82 -4.07 0.27 11.07
CA ARG A 82 -5.03 -0.54 11.84
C ARG A 82 -5.89 -1.45 10.98
N ALA A 83 -5.77 -1.34 9.66
CA ALA A 83 -6.51 -2.21 8.73
C ALA A 83 -5.99 -3.65 8.79
N ARG A 84 -6.79 -4.59 8.29
CA ARG A 84 -6.32 -5.98 8.17
C ARG A 84 -5.17 -6.05 7.17
N PRO A 85 -4.11 -6.82 7.47
CA PRO A 85 -2.97 -6.99 6.55
C PRO A 85 -3.27 -8.08 5.50
N ASP A 86 -4.40 -7.96 4.82
CA ASP A 86 -4.91 -8.93 3.83
C ASP A 86 -4.70 -8.47 2.38
N GLY A 87 -4.07 -7.29 2.18
CA GLY A 87 -3.81 -6.73 0.87
C GLY A 87 -4.98 -5.92 0.28
N TYR A 88 -6.17 -5.91 0.89
CA TYR A 88 -7.32 -5.18 0.37
C TYR A 88 -7.42 -3.71 0.80
N THR A 89 -6.47 -3.26 1.62
CA THR A 89 -6.29 -1.84 1.93
C THR A 89 -4.85 -1.44 1.61
N ILE A 90 -4.67 -0.66 0.57
CA ILE A 90 -3.37 -0.17 0.09
C ILE A 90 -3.28 1.33 0.38
N LEU A 91 -2.08 1.80 0.69
CA LEU A 91 -1.80 3.20 0.99
C LEU A 91 -0.89 3.81 -0.07
N VAL A 92 -1.29 4.96 -0.61
CA VAL A 92 -0.42 5.79 -1.46
C VAL A 92 -0.07 7.07 -0.71
N VAL A 93 1.21 7.26 -0.44
CA VAL A 93 1.73 8.38 0.33
C VAL A 93 2.77 9.18 -0.45
N SER A 94 3.03 10.39 0.01
CA SER A 94 4.15 11.21 -0.43
C SER A 94 5.31 11.15 0.56
N THR A 95 6.36 11.91 0.30
CA THR A 95 7.56 12.08 1.15
C THR A 95 7.22 12.41 2.61
N GLY A 96 6.07 13.03 2.88
CA GLY A 96 5.59 13.30 4.23
C GLY A 96 5.55 12.08 5.13
N PHE A 97 5.27 10.89 4.58
CA PHE A 97 5.28 9.65 5.34
C PHE A 97 6.63 9.37 6.03
N ILE A 98 7.73 9.64 5.34
CA ILE A 98 9.09 9.45 5.86
C ILE A 98 9.53 10.63 6.77
N VAL A 99 9.02 11.84 6.51
CA VAL A 99 9.40 13.06 7.25
C VAL A 99 8.61 13.21 8.54
N ASN A 100 7.36 12.76 8.58
CA ASN A 100 6.47 12.92 9.74
C ASN A 100 7.06 12.41 11.07
N PRO A 101 7.82 11.32 11.15
CA PRO A 101 8.49 10.91 12.40
C PRO A 101 9.42 11.94 13.01
N SER A 102 10.03 12.80 12.17
CA SER A 102 10.90 13.90 12.62
C SER A 102 10.12 15.19 12.95
N MET A 103 8.89 15.32 12.44
CA MET A 103 8.06 16.51 12.58
C MET A 103 7.07 16.44 13.77
N TYR A 104 6.66 15.23 14.13
CA TYR A 104 5.65 15.01 15.17
C TYR A 104 6.25 14.26 16.36
N ALA A 105 6.10 14.80 17.55
CA ALA A 105 6.60 14.18 18.79
C ALA A 105 5.97 12.80 19.08
N LYS A 106 4.76 12.56 18.57
CA LYS A 106 4.04 11.28 18.73
C LYS A 106 3.21 10.99 17.48
N LEU A 107 3.48 9.85 16.87
CA LEU A 107 2.67 9.32 15.77
C LEU A 107 1.79 8.17 16.26
N PRO A 108 0.58 8.01 15.71
CA PRO A 108 -0.31 6.90 16.03
C PRO A 108 -0.01 5.61 15.25
N TYR A 109 1.15 5.50 14.62
CA TYR A 109 1.64 4.37 13.82
C TYR A 109 3.18 4.33 13.81
N ASP A 110 3.75 3.17 13.52
CA ASP A 110 5.18 2.98 13.24
C ASP A 110 5.36 2.82 11.71
N PRO A 111 6.06 3.76 11.03
CA PRO A 111 6.18 3.74 9.58
C PRO A 111 6.99 2.55 9.03
N ILE A 112 7.74 1.87 9.88
CA ILE A 112 8.57 0.72 9.49
C ILE A 112 7.89 -0.61 9.81
N LYS A 113 7.22 -0.70 10.97
CA LYS A 113 6.66 -1.97 11.45
C LYS A 113 5.22 -2.22 10.99
N ASP A 114 4.43 -1.14 10.83
CA ASP A 114 3.00 -1.26 10.56
C ASP A 114 2.67 -1.35 9.08
N PHE A 115 3.69 -1.28 8.19
CA PHE A 115 3.48 -1.26 6.74
C PHE A 115 4.45 -2.19 6.01
N ALA A 116 3.95 -2.85 4.99
CA ALA A 116 4.75 -3.59 4.01
C ALA A 116 4.91 -2.71 2.75
N PRO A 117 6.12 -2.22 2.43
CA PRO A 117 6.34 -1.40 1.24
C PRO A 117 6.19 -2.25 -0.03
N ILE A 118 5.49 -1.70 -1.04
CA ILE A 118 5.27 -2.38 -2.31
C ILE A 118 6.24 -1.84 -3.37
N THR A 119 6.16 -0.55 -3.69
CA THR A 119 7.00 0.07 -4.73
C THR A 119 6.97 1.59 -4.65
N LEU A 120 7.95 2.23 -5.29
CA LEU A 120 7.93 3.67 -5.61
C LEU A 120 7.11 3.87 -6.89
N VAL A 121 5.91 4.44 -6.75
CA VAL A 121 4.95 4.60 -7.87
C VAL A 121 5.39 5.69 -8.84
N ALA A 122 5.89 6.83 -8.32
CA ALA A 122 6.33 7.97 -9.11
C ALA A 122 7.37 8.78 -8.35
N ALA A 123 8.23 9.46 -9.09
CA ALA A 123 9.15 10.47 -8.58
C ALA A 123 8.91 11.78 -9.34
N SER A 124 8.90 12.89 -8.60
CA SER A 124 8.77 14.23 -9.16
C SER A 124 9.83 15.13 -8.55
N PRO A 125 10.56 15.91 -9.34
CA PRO A 125 11.49 16.89 -8.81
C PRO A 125 10.76 18.01 -8.07
N ASN A 126 11.36 18.52 -7.00
CA ASN A 126 10.91 19.74 -6.35
C ASN A 126 11.52 20.95 -7.04
N VAL A 127 10.73 22.00 -7.24
CA VAL A 127 11.17 23.28 -7.79
C VAL A 127 11.05 24.33 -6.68
N VAL A 128 12.13 25.02 -6.40
CA VAL A 128 12.12 26.19 -5.52
C VAL A 128 11.93 27.41 -6.40
N SER A 129 10.85 28.17 -6.15
CA SER A 129 10.63 29.44 -6.81
C SER A 129 10.57 30.55 -5.78
N VAL A 130 11.15 31.68 -6.12
CA VAL A 130 11.19 32.88 -5.26
C VAL A 130 10.62 34.08 -6.01
N ASN A 131 10.18 35.08 -5.25
CA ASN A 131 9.75 36.34 -5.87
C ASN A 131 10.92 36.95 -6.65
N PRO A 132 10.70 37.56 -7.84
CA PRO A 132 11.75 38.22 -8.62
C PRO A 132 12.56 39.28 -7.88
N SER A 133 12.02 39.87 -6.80
CA SER A 133 12.74 40.82 -5.96
C SER A 133 13.81 40.20 -5.05
N VAL A 134 13.81 38.88 -4.87
CA VAL A 134 14.84 38.19 -4.09
C VAL A 134 16.11 38.09 -4.92
N PRO A 135 17.26 38.62 -4.45
CA PRO A 135 18.49 38.71 -5.24
C PRO A 135 19.28 37.36 -5.29
N ALA A 136 18.60 36.25 -5.16
CA ALA A 136 19.18 34.91 -5.22
C ALA A 136 18.85 34.24 -6.56
N LYS A 137 19.88 33.75 -7.27
CA LYS A 137 19.75 32.99 -8.53
C LYS A 137 20.05 31.51 -8.37
N THR A 138 20.64 31.13 -7.25
CA THR A 138 21.03 29.76 -6.92
C THR A 138 20.57 29.39 -5.51
N LEU A 139 20.44 28.09 -5.22
CA LEU A 139 20.06 27.63 -3.90
C LEU A 139 21.07 28.05 -2.79
N PRO A 140 22.40 28.01 -2.98
CA PRO A 140 23.36 28.54 -2.02
C PRO A 140 23.16 30.04 -1.72
N GLU A 141 22.87 30.88 -2.73
CA GLU A 141 22.59 32.30 -2.53
C GLU A 141 21.27 32.54 -1.79
N LEU A 142 20.32 31.60 -1.85
CA LEU A 142 19.07 31.71 -1.13
C LEU A 142 19.22 31.32 0.36
N ILE A 143 20.19 30.47 0.70
CA ILE A 143 20.43 29.97 2.07
C ILE A 143 21.39 30.88 2.84
N SER A 144 22.26 31.63 2.15
CA SER A 144 23.23 32.58 2.74
C SER A 144 22.54 33.88 3.20
#